data_789c776c1d0208883dc77f9917f27514
#
_entry.id   789c776c1d0208883dc77f9917f27514
#
_cell.length_a   1.000
_cell.length_b   1.000
_cell.length_c   1.000
_cell.angle_alpha   90.00
_cell.angle_beta   90.00
_cell.angle_gamma   90.00
#
_symmetry.space_group_name_H-M   'P 1'
#
loop_
_entity.id
_entity.type
_entity.pdbx_description
1 polymer ?
#
loop_
_entity_poly.entity_id
_entity_poly.type
_entity_poly.pdbx_seq_one_letter_code
_entity_poly.pdbx_strand_id
1 'polypeptide(L)'
;MSHIFLYGPPGTGKSTIGEVLARNLDLQFVDLDRAIESNAGMPIAQIMEQRGEPAFRDLETSTLKEAVGHASSVTDSHDKVIALGGGALLREENRLLAETHGTVVLLTAELTTLLERLKSDAGKRPLLAGDMQEKLTALLDQRREHYSSFAIQSHVDGKTASQNALQIQTRLGRFHLRAMGEYDVVVGKVDQVGALLKERGLQNPIVVTDENVARFHAEGVVDSLRKVGFAPPLIILPSGEAHKNLESIQRLWHGFLEHGLDRKSTVIALGGGVIGDMSGFAAATYMRGINWVCLPTTLLSMVDASLGGKTGFDLPEGKNLIGSFYPPKLILADPRVLETLPEREFISGLAEVVKGGIISDPELFDLCARGLDCVKDDLEQVVKRAMAVKIKVIEDDPYEKGFRAALNLGHTFGHAVELASKFELRHGEAIAIGMVAEARLAEGLKVARKGLSDTISEVLVKLGLPVRIPDELPRQEILRAMRVDKKKNAKAIRFALPADIGKVELVDVTDLESVLE
;
A
#
# COMPACT_ATOMS: atom_id res chain seq x y z
N MET A 1 4.75 15.20 -6.83
CA MET A 1 5.06 13.78 -7.15
C MET A 1 5.88 13.72 -8.42
N SER A 2 6.17 12.58 -8.95
CA SER A 2 7.05 12.41 -10.12
C SER A 2 6.41 11.47 -11.12
N HIS A 3 6.65 11.68 -12.42
CA HIS A 3 6.15 10.82 -13.48
C HIS A 3 6.57 9.36 -13.29
N ILE A 4 5.83 8.43 -13.88
CA ILE A 4 6.19 7.02 -13.95
C ILE A 4 6.51 6.68 -15.40
N PHE A 5 7.75 6.30 -15.67
CA PHE A 5 8.19 5.92 -17.02
C PHE A 5 8.25 4.40 -17.12
N LEU A 6 7.47 3.82 -18.04
CA LEU A 6 7.53 2.41 -18.36
C LEU A 6 8.50 2.21 -19.52
N TYR A 7 9.57 1.48 -19.27
CA TYR A 7 10.64 1.20 -20.21
C TYR A 7 10.84 -0.30 -20.39
N GLY A 8 11.51 -0.75 -21.44
CA GLY A 8 11.83 -2.14 -21.66
C GLY A 8 11.65 -2.61 -23.10
N PRO A 9 12.01 -3.88 -23.39
CA PRO A 9 11.96 -4.45 -24.74
C PRO A 9 10.60 -4.34 -25.42
N PRO A 10 10.56 -4.38 -26.76
CA PRO A 10 9.30 -4.51 -27.48
C PRO A 10 8.58 -5.80 -27.09
N GLY A 11 7.25 -5.76 -27.02
CA GLY A 11 6.43 -6.92 -26.61
C GLY A 11 6.21 -7.08 -25.10
N THR A 12 6.85 -6.27 -24.22
CA THR A 12 6.63 -6.33 -22.76
C THR A 12 5.26 -5.81 -22.31
N GLY A 13 4.50 -5.14 -23.18
CA GLY A 13 3.15 -4.66 -22.87
C GLY A 13 3.11 -3.29 -22.18
N LYS A 14 4.12 -2.45 -22.37
CA LYS A 14 4.22 -1.10 -21.78
C LYS A 14 2.95 -0.25 -21.92
N SER A 15 2.40 -0.16 -23.12
CA SER A 15 1.19 0.62 -23.39
C SER A 15 -0.02 0.06 -22.65
N THR A 16 -0.27 -1.26 -22.75
CA THR A 16 -1.42 -1.91 -22.11
C THR A 16 -1.34 -1.84 -20.58
N ILE A 17 -0.15 -2.12 -20.02
CA ILE A 17 0.07 -2.01 -18.57
C ILE A 17 0.01 -0.56 -18.13
N GLY A 18 0.56 0.36 -18.93
CA GLY A 18 0.57 1.79 -18.66
C GLY A 18 -0.84 2.41 -18.60
N GLU A 19 -1.74 2.03 -19.51
CA GLU A 19 -3.14 2.47 -19.49
C GLU A 19 -3.85 2.00 -18.19
N VAL A 20 -3.63 0.75 -17.78
CA VAL A 20 -4.21 0.21 -16.53
C VAL A 20 -3.59 0.90 -15.31
N LEU A 21 -2.28 1.06 -15.28
CA LEU A 21 -1.56 1.71 -14.18
C LEU A 21 -2.01 3.17 -14.00
N ALA A 22 -2.11 3.91 -15.10
CA ALA A 22 -2.57 5.30 -15.09
C ALA A 22 -4.00 5.42 -14.55
N ARG A 23 -4.90 4.55 -15.01
CA ARG A 23 -6.27 4.48 -14.49
C ARG A 23 -6.31 4.16 -13.00
N ASN A 24 -5.51 3.19 -12.55
CA ASN A 24 -5.46 2.80 -11.15
C ASN A 24 -4.93 3.92 -10.24
N LEU A 25 -4.01 4.75 -10.73
CA LEU A 25 -3.39 5.84 -9.97
C LEU A 25 -4.08 7.20 -10.17
N ASP A 26 -5.15 7.25 -10.97
CA ASP A 26 -5.82 8.50 -11.38
C ASP A 26 -4.88 9.48 -12.07
N LEU A 27 -4.01 8.96 -12.96
CA LEU A 27 -3.02 9.72 -13.70
C LEU A 27 -3.32 9.73 -15.20
N GLN A 28 -2.79 10.73 -15.89
CA GLN A 28 -2.82 10.76 -17.35
C GLN A 28 -1.86 9.71 -17.93
N PHE A 29 -2.29 9.02 -18.99
CA PHE A 29 -1.44 8.09 -19.75
C PHE A 29 -0.92 8.76 -21.03
N VAL A 30 0.37 8.59 -21.31
CA VAL A 30 1.03 9.01 -22.54
C VAL A 30 1.80 7.83 -23.13
N ASP A 31 1.49 7.46 -24.36
CA ASP A 31 2.30 6.54 -25.17
C ASP A 31 3.21 7.39 -26.07
N LEU A 32 4.52 7.33 -25.83
CA LEU A 32 5.48 8.19 -26.51
C LEU A 32 5.55 7.89 -28.02
N ASP A 33 5.45 6.61 -28.43
CA ASP A 33 5.46 6.21 -29.82
C ASP A 33 4.25 6.82 -30.56
N ARG A 34 3.04 6.73 -29.97
CA ARG A 34 1.82 7.36 -30.52
C ARG A 34 1.91 8.88 -30.55
N ALA A 35 2.52 9.51 -29.56
CA ALA A 35 2.71 10.96 -29.53
C ALA A 35 3.66 11.43 -30.65
N ILE A 36 4.76 10.67 -30.89
CA ILE A 36 5.68 10.96 -32.01
C ILE A 36 4.97 10.86 -33.36
N GLU A 37 4.19 9.77 -33.57
CA GLU A 37 3.43 9.62 -34.84
C GLU A 37 2.41 10.72 -35.03
N SER A 38 1.73 11.15 -33.99
CA SER A 38 0.77 12.25 -34.01
C SER A 38 1.45 13.59 -34.36
N ASN A 39 2.59 13.88 -33.71
CA ASN A 39 3.34 15.12 -33.96
C ASN A 39 3.97 15.16 -35.37
N ALA A 40 4.44 14.00 -35.83
CA ALA A 40 5.06 13.90 -37.18
C ALA A 40 4.06 13.78 -38.32
N GLY A 41 2.78 13.45 -38.04
CA GLY A 41 1.74 13.20 -39.02
C GLY A 41 1.95 11.94 -39.87
N MET A 42 2.86 11.03 -39.43
CA MET A 42 3.18 9.78 -40.14
C MET A 42 3.67 8.69 -39.19
N PRO A 43 3.51 7.41 -39.55
CA PRO A 43 4.01 6.29 -38.76
C PRO A 43 5.54 6.31 -38.55
N ILE A 44 6.02 5.78 -37.40
CA ILE A 44 7.46 5.68 -37.07
C ILE A 44 8.23 4.96 -38.20
N ALA A 45 7.65 3.91 -38.78
CA ALA A 45 8.25 3.18 -39.89
C ALA A 45 8.62 4.11 -41.07
N GLN A 46 7.70 5.02 -41.44
CA GLN A 46 7.93 6.00 -42.51
C GLN A 46 8.92 7.09 -42.11
N ILE A 47 8.92 7.50 -40.81
CA ILE A 47 9.91 8.46 -40.32
C ILE A 47 11.32 7.87 -40.47
N MET A 48 11.51 6.60 -40.05
CA MET A 48 12.80 5.93 -40.16
C MET A 48 13.24 5.70 -41.60
N GLU A 49 12.32 5.35 -42.48
CA GLU A 49 12.61 5.15 -43.91
C GLU A 49 12.96 6.47 -44.63
N GLN A 50 12.20 7.52 -44.38
CA GLN A 50 12.33 8.79 -45.11
C GLN A 50 13.37 9.75 -44.53
N ARG A 51 13.53 9.76 -43.18
CA ARG A 51 14.37 10.74 -42.47
C ARG A 51 15.54 10.09 -41.72
N GLY A 52 15.58 8.75 -41.62
CA GLY A 52 16.61 7.99 -40.93
C GLY A 52 16.43 7.90 -39.39
N GLU A 53 17.18 7.00 -38.78
CA GLU A 53 17.14 6.80 -37.34
C GLU A 53 17.53 8.05 -36.52
N PRO A 54 18.56 8.83 -36.87
CA PRO A 54 18.91 10.06 -36.14
C PRO A 54 17.75 11.03 -35.98
N ALA A 55 17.02 11.29 -37.07
CA ALA A 55 15.85 12.20 -37.03
C ALA A 55 14.71 11.65 -36.18
N PHE A 56 14.48 10.34 -36.21
CA PHE A 56 13.53 9.71 -35.29
C PHE A 56 13.94 9.90 -33.83
N ARG A 57 15.24 9.71 -33.50
CA ARG A 57 15.75 9.90 -32.14
C ARG A 57 15.64 11.36 -31.66
N ASP A 58 15.76 12.33 -32.56
CA ASP A 58 15.55 13.74 -32.22
C ASP A 58 14.07 14.05 -31.93
N LEU A 59 13.16 13.46 -32.70
CA LEU A 59 11.72 13.55 -32.44
C LEU A 59 11.36 12.83 -31.12
N GLU A 60 11.95 11.68 -30.83
CA GLU A 60 11.76 10.96 -29.58
C GLU A 60 12.18 11.83 -28.37
N THR A 61 13.31 12.52 -28.46
CA THR A 61 13.80 13.43 -27.41
C THR A 61 12.90 14.66 -27.25
N SER A 62 12.50 15.30 -28.36
CA SER A 62 11.63 16.49 -28.28
C SER A 62 10.24 16.17 -27.74
N THR A 63 9.66 15.05 -28.18
CA THR A 63 8.34 14.59 -27.69
C THR A 63 8.39 14.18 -26.23
N LEU A 64 9.49 13.57 -25.77
CA LEU A 64 9.69 13.25 -24.35
C LEU A 64 9.76 14.54 -23.50
N LYS A 65 10.49 15.57 -23.94
CA LYS A 65 10.53 16.88 -23.28
C LYS A 65 9.14 17.52 -23.18
N GLU A 66 8.34 17.44 -24.22
CA GLU A 66 6.96 17.93 -24.23
C GLU A 66 6.08 17.12 -23.26
N ALA A 67 6.21 15.78 -23.25
CA ALA A 67 5.42 14.90 -22.38
C ALA A 67 5.69 15.15 -20.89
N VAL A 68 6.94 15.42 -20.53
CA VAL A 68 7.34 15.78 -19.15
C VAL A 68 6.83 17.17 -18.77
N GLY A 69 6.65 18.07 -19.74
CA GLY A 69 6.17 19.44 -19.52
C GLY A 69 7.28 20.41 -19.16
N HIS A 70 7.09 21.69 -19.53
CA HIS A 70 7.97 22.77 -19.08
C HIS A 70 7.49 23.26 -17.71
N ALA A 71 8.40 23.49 -16.79
CA ALA A 71 8.14 23.98 -15.42
C ALA A 71 7.50 25.39 -15.34
N SER A 72 6.86 25.87 -16.40
CA SER A 72 6.41 27.27 -16.54
C SER A 72 4.91 27.52 -16.27
N SER A 73 4.10 26.49 -15.99
CA SER A 73 2.71 26.71 -15.56
C SER A 73 2.37 25.88 -14.31
N VAL A 74 2.04 26.56 -13.23
CA VAL A 74 1.64 25.97 -11.92
C VAL A 74 0.32 25.18 -12.03
N THR A 75 -0.39 25.27 -13.16
CA THR A 75 -1.72 24.68 -13.35
C THR A 75 -1.74 23.36 -14.12
N ASP A 76 -0.64 22.90 -14.75
CA ASP A 76 -0.62 21.71 -15.61
C ASP A 76 0.34 20.59 -15.14
N SER A 77 0.87 20.65 -13.92
CA SER A 77 1.85 19.69 -13.40
C SER A 77 1.16 18.47 -12.76
N HIS A 78 0.31 17.76 -13.50
CA HIS A 78 -0.12 16.45 -13.05
C HIS A 78 0.91 15.39 -13.44
N ASP A 79 1.23 14.51 -12.50
CA ASP A 79 2.03 13.31 -12.78
C ASP A 79 1.39 12.49 -13.90
N LYS A 80 2.22 11.81 -14.67
CA LYS A 80 1.79 11.00 -15.81
C LYS A 80 2.42 9.62 -15.75
N VAL A 81 1.76 8.64 -16.35
CA VAL A 81 2.38 7.36 -16.73
C VAL A 81 2.77 7.47 -18.19
N ILE A 82 4.06 7.34 -18.48
CA ILE A 82 4.61 7.53 -19.83
C ILE A 82 5.23 6.20 -20.29
N ALA A 83 4.66 5.58 -21.31
CA ALA A 83 5.21 4.40 -21.96
C ALA A 83 6.25 4.83 -23.01
N LEU A 84 7.49 4.38 -22.86
CA LEU A 84 8.62 4.73 -23.69
C LEU A 84 8.90 3.68 -24.77
N GLY A 85 9.43 4.11 -25.92
CA GLY A 85 10.02 3.21 -26.90
C GLY A 85 11.17 2.39 -26.33
N GLY A 86 11.37 1.14 -26.81
CA GLY A 86 12.37 0.24 -26.25
C GLY A 86 13.84 0.67 -26.39
N GLY A 87 14.11 1.76 -27.11
CA GLY A 87 15.44 2.36 -27.25
C GLY A 87 15.51 3.82 -26.76
N ALA A 88 14.43 4.37 -26.24
CA ALA A 88 14.32 5.79 -25.89
C ALA A 88 15.38 6.25 -24.88
N LEU A 89 15.68 5.43 -23.86
CA LEU A 89 16.64 5.75 -22.80
C LEU A 89 18.08 5.30 -23.11
N LEU A 90 18.37 4.86 -24.35
CA LEU A 90 19.75 4.64 -24.79
C LEU A 90 20.49 5.97 -24.98
N ARG A 91 19.77 7.06 -25.31
CA ARG A 91 20.32 8.41 -25.23
C ARG A 91 20.41 8.86 -23.79
N GLU A 92 21.60 9.24 -23.36
CA GLU A 92 21.86 9.71 -21.98
C GLU A 92 20.99 10.92 -21.61
N GLU A 93 20.76 11.86 -22.54
CA GLU A 93 19.88 13.01 -22.35
C GLU A 93 18.45 12.60 -21.97
N ASN A 94 17.88 11.62 -22.66
CA ASN A 94 16.54 11.12 -22.38
C ASN A 94 16.49 10.36 -21.03
N ARG A 95 17.54 9.61 -20.73
CA ARG A 95 17.68 8.90 -19.46
C ARG A 95 17.73 9.88 -18.30
N LEU A 96 18.59 10.88 -18.38
CA LEU A 96 18.72 11.91 -17.35
C LEU A 96 17.39 12.68 -17.17
N LEU A 97 16.72 13.01 -18.28
CA LEU A 97 15.41 13.67 -18.23
C LEU A 97 14.38 12.81 -17.48
N ALA A 98 14.27 11.53 -17.81
CA ALA A 98 13.32 10.62 -17.15
C ALA A 98 13.65 10.42 -15.66
N GLU A 99 14.92 10.19 -15.31
CA GLU A 99 15.36 9.98 -13.92
C GLU A 99 15.25 11.26 -13.06
N THR A 100 15.37 12.43 -13.67
CA THR A 100 15.19 13.73 -12.98
C THR A 100 13.73 14.05 -12.68
N HIS A 101 12.82 13.68 -13.61
CA HIS A 101 11.40 14.06 -13.51
C HIS A 101 10.50 12.92 -13.04
N GLY A 102 11.06 11.72 -12.79
CA GLY A 102 10.24 10.62 -12.36
C GLY A 102 10.99 9.34 -12.04
N THR A 103 10.22 8.29 -11.95
CA THR A 103 10.73 6.94 -11.67
C THR A 103 10.63 6.07 -12.91
N VAL A 104 11.74 5.48 -13.32
CA VAL A 104 11.79 4.54 -14.44
C VAL A 104 11.55 3.13 -13.92
N VAL A 105 10.55 2.44 -14.48
CA VAL A 105 10.24 1.04 -14.22
C VAL A 105 10.55 0.25 -15.48
N LEU A 106 11.57 -0.62 -15.41
CA LEU A 106 11.92 -1.54 -16.49
C LEU A 106 10.96 -2.74 -16.48
N LEU A 107 10.26 -2.96 -17.58
CA LEU A 107 9.47 -4.18 -17.79
C LEU A 107 10.33 -5.22 -18.51
N THR A 108 10.42 -6.42 -17.94
CA THR A 108 11.14 -7.57 -18.50
C THR A 108 10.18 -8.73 -18.76
N ALA A 109 10.49 -9.57 -19.74
CA ALA A 109 9.78 -10.80 -20.04
C ALA A 109 10.73 -11.83 -20.66
N GLU A 110 10.34 -13.10 -20.58
CA GLU A 110 11.06 -14.18 -21.26
C GLU A 110 11.02 -14.01 -22.80
N LEU A 111 12.07 -14.45 -23.47
CA LEU A 111 12.17 -14.36 -24.93
C LEU A 111 10.97 -14.99 -25.64
N THR A 112 10.49 -16.12 -25.15
CA THR A 112 9.33 -16.84 -25.68
C THR A 112 8.07 -15.99 -25.64
N THR A 113 7.80 -15.34 -24.51
CA THR A 113 6.66 -14.43 -24.33
C THR A 113 6.75 -13.22 -25.26
N LEU A 114 7.94 -12.63 -25.39
CA LEU A 114 8.16 -11.51 -26.30
C LEU A 114 7.88 -11.91 -27.75
N LEU A 115 8.39 -13.06 -28.18
CA LEU A 115 8.19 -13.59 -29.53
C LEU A 115 6.70 -13.87 -29.84
N GLU A 116 5.97 -14.49 -28.91
CA GLU A 116 4.54 -14.76 -29.06
C GLU A 116 3.74 -13.47 -29.25
N ARG A 117 3.99 -12.46 -28.41
CA ARG A 117 3.29 -11.18 -28.48
C ARG A 117 3.63 -10.36 -29.72
N LEU A 118 4.89 -10.44 -30.17
CA LEU A 118 5.33 -9.72 -31.37
C LEU A 118 4.86 -10.37 -32.68
N LYS A 119 4.66 -11.69 -32.72
CA LYS A 119 4.07 -12.38 -33.87
C LYS A 119 2.66 -11.89 -34.19
N SER A 120 1.87 -11.53 -33.18
CA SER A 120 0.55 -10.94 -33.36
C SER A 120 0.56 -9.52 -33.93
N ASP A 121 1.71 -8.81 -33.83
CA ASP A 121 1.93 -7.41 -34.27
C ASP A 121 2.89 -7.26 -35.46
N ALA A 122 3.21 -8.37 -36.16
CA ALA A 122 4.32 -8.45 -37.13
C ALA A 122 4.30 -7.44 -38.28
N GLY A 123 3.17 -6.77 -38.56
CA GLY A 123 3.06 -5.73 -39.61
C GLY A 123 3.52 -4.32 -39.20
N LYS A 124 3.82 -4.08 -37.91
CA LYS A 124 3.98 -2.70 -37.39
C LYS A 124 5.43 -2.31 -37.01
N ARG A 125 6.40 -3.24 -37.10
CA ARG A 125 7.75 -3.00 -36.54
C ARG A 125 8.88 -3.32 -37.52
N PRO A 126 9.45 -2.32 -38.24
CA PRO A 126 10.47 -2.50 -39.27
C PRO A 126 11.76 -3.15 -38.77
N LEU A 127 12.18 -2.89 -37.52
CA LEU A 127 13.43 -3.40 -36.95
C LEU A 127 13.44 -4.94 -36.72
N LEU A 128 12.27 -5.58 -36.78
CA LEU A 128 12.13 -7.03 -36.56
C LEU A 128 11.70 -7.81 -37.81
N ALA A 129 11.74 -7.19 -39.00
CA ALA A 129 11.43 -7.87 -40.26
C ALA A 129 12.51 -8.92 -40.60
N GLY A 130 12.12 -10.16 -40.91
CA GLY A 130 12.98 -11.30 -41.18
C GLY A 130 12.97 -12.33 -40.03
N ASP A 131 14.13 -12.97 -39.70
CA ASP A 131 14.18 -13.86 -38.54
C ASP A 131 14.05 -13.07 -37.24
N MET A 132 12.79 -13.02 -36.74
CA MET A 132 12.41 -12.25 -35.57
C MET A 132 13.11 -12.74 -34.31
N GLN A 133 13.32 -14.06 -34.18
CA GLN A 133 13.96 -14.64 -33.00
C GLN A 133 15.44 -14.23 -32.92
N GLU A 134 16.17 -14.38 -33.99
CA GLU A 134 17.60 -14.01 -34.04
C GLU A 134 17.80 -12.51 -33.76
N LYS A 135 17.01 -11.66 -34.40
CA LYS A 135 17.07 -10.20 -34.23
C LYS A 135 16.72 -9.76 -32.84
N LEU A 136 15.66 -10.35 -32.24
CA LEU A 136 15.25 -10.02 -30.89
C LEU A 136 16.31 -10.46 -29.87
N THR A 137 16.87 -11.66 -30.03
CA THR A 137 17.97 -12.16 -29.19
C THR A 137 19.17 -11.23 -29.24
N ALA A 138 19.63 -10.88 -30.43
CA ALA A 138 20.75 -9.95 -30.62
C ALA A 138 20.49 -8.57 -29.99
N LEU A 139 19.26 -8.04 -30.13
CA LEU A 139 18.85 -6.77 -29.51
C LEU A 139 18.86 -6.85 -27.98
N LEU A 140 18.36 -7.93 -27.39
CA LEU A 140 18.36 -8.13 -25.93
C LEU A 140 19.78 -8.25 -25.40
N ASP A 141 20.66 -9.01 -26.09
CA ASP A 141 22.05 -9.15 -25.70
C ASP A 141 22.82 -7.82 -25.80
N GLN A 142 22.62 -7.05 -26.88
CA GLN A 142 23.23 -5.73 -27.03
C GLN A 142 22.82 -4.75 -25.95
N ARG A 143 21.58 -4.86 -25.42
CA ARG A 143 21.02 -3.94 -24.41
C ARG A 143 21.02 -4.50 -23.00
N ARG A 144 21.58 -5.67 -22.77
CA ARG A 144 21.57 -6.37 -21.49
C ARG A 144 22.10 -5.51 -20.34
N GLU A 145 23.29 -4.94 -20.50
CA GLU A 145 23.91 -4.08 -19.48
C GLU A 145 23.09 -2.83 -19.21
N HIS A 146 22.58 -2.20 -20.28
CA HIS A 146 21.73 -1.01 -20.16
C HIS A 146 20.43 -1.34 -19.41
N TYR A 147 19.73 -2.41 -19.75
CA TYR A 147 18.52 -2.81 -19.05
C TYR A 147 18.79 -3.21 -17.59
N SER A 148 19.87 -3.93 -17.31
CA SER A 148 20.22 -4.32 -15.94
C SER A 148 20.56 -3.14 -15.02
N SER A 149 20.88 -1.97 -15.57
CA SER A 149 21.23 -0.76 -14.81
C SER A 149 20.04 -0.03 -14.16
N PHE A 150 18.80 -0.41 -14.48
CA PHE A 150 17.62 0.20 -13.85
C PHE A 150 17.29 -0.51 -12.53
N ALA A 151 17.16 0.30 -11.46
CA ALA A 151 16.94 -0.21 -10.10
C ALA A 151 15.58 -0.88 -9.92
N ILE A 152 14.52 -0.35 -10.57
CA ILE A 152 13.18 -0.91 -10.47
C ILE A 152 12.87 -1.71 -11.73
N GLN A 153 12.75 -3.02 -11.56
CA GLN A 153 12.43 -3.94 -12.64
C GLN A 153 11.15 -4.72 -12.30
N SER A 154 10.31 -4.99 -13.28
CA SER A 154 9.08 -5.76 -13.13
C SER A 154 8.98 -6.83 -14.22
N HIS A 155 8.96 -8.09 -13.81
CA HIS A 155 8.80 -9.23 -14.71
C HIS A 155 7.31 -9.49 -14.97
N VAL A 156 6.93 -9.50 -16.27
CA VAL A 156 5.52 -9.44 -16.68
C VAL A 156 4.90 -10.76 -17.12
N ASP A 157 5.67 -11.85 -17.12
CA ASP A 157 5.20 -13.15 -17.59
C ASP A 157 4.19 -13.79 -16.65
N GLY A 158 3.26 -14.56 -17.22
CA GLY A 158 2.23 -15.29 -16.47
C GLY A 158 1.20 -14.41 -15.76
N LYS A 159 1.20 -13.08 -15.99
CA LYS A 159 0.33 -12.12 -15.31
C LYS A 159 -0.50 -11.30 -16.29
N THR A 160 -1.72 -10.98 -15.88
CA THR A 160 -2.58 -10.02 -16.59
C THR A 160 -2.03 -8.58 -16.48
N ALA A 161 -2.52 -7.68 -17.32
CA ALA A 161 -2.15 -6.26 -17.24
C ALA A 161 -2.50 -5.66 -15.86
N SER A 162 -3.62 -6.04 -15.27
CA SER A 162 -4.04 -5.58 -13.93
C SER A 162 -3.11 -6.09 -12.83
N GLN A 163 -2.69 -7.35 -12.90
CA GLN A 163 -1.72 -7.91 -11.93
C GLN A 163 -0.35 -7.24 -12.05
N ASN A 164 0.11 -6.99 -13.29
CA ASN A 164 1.36 -6.25 -13.53
C ASN A 164 1.27 -4.80 -13.05
N ALA A 165 0.16 -4.11 -13.28
CA ALA A 165 -0.06 -2.76 -12.77
C ALA A 165 -0.02 -2.72 -11.24
N LEU A 166 -0.69 -3.67 -10.54
CA LEU A 166 -0.64 -3.78 -9.09
C LEU A 166 0.78 -4.07 -8.58
N GLN A 167 1.52 -4.95 -9.25
CA GLN A 167 2.92 -5.22 -8.91
C GLN A 167 3.79 -3.95 -9.03
N ILE A 168 3.58 -3.14 -10.06
CA ILE A 168 4.29 -1.86 -10.23
C ILE A 168 3.88 -0.88 -9.12
N GLN A 169 2.59 -0.73 -8.84
CA GLN A 169 2.10 0.11 -7.73
C GLN A 169 2.74 -0.29 -6.40
N THR A 170 2.82 -1.60 -6.11
CA THR A 170 3.46 -2.15 -4.91
C THR A 170 4.93 -1.80 -4.87
N ARG A 171 5.68 -1.97 -5.97
CA ARG A 171 7.11 -1.61 -6.02
C ARG A 171 7.35 -0.12 -5.81
N LEU A 172 6.48 0.72 -6.39
CA LEU A 172 6.53 2.17 -6.23
C LEU A 172 6.03 2.63 -4.86
N GLY A 173 5.21 1.83 -4.17
CA GLY A 173 4.52 2.23 -2.96
C GLY A 173 3.49 3.35 -3.20
N ARG A 174 2.83 3.35 -4.38
CA ARG A 174 1.85 4.37 -4.78
C ARG A 174 0.53 3.70 -5.15
N PHE A 175 -0.54 4.12 -4.45
CA PHE A 175 -1.89 3.62 -4.69
C PHE A 175 -2.87 4.79 -4.65
N HIS A 176 -3.95 4.67 -5.41
CA HIS A 176 -5.11 5.54 -5.34
C HIS A 176 -6.33 4.68 -5.10
N LEU A 177 -7.04 4.92 -4.01
CA LEU A 177 -8.22 4.16 -3.62
C LEU A 177 -9.48 4.96 -3.93
N ARG A 178 -10.52 4.23 -4.36
CA ARG A 178 -11.86 4.78 -4.62
C ARG A 178 -12.90 4.19 -3.67
N ALA A 179 -12.55 3.12 -2.99
CA ALA A 179 -13.42 2.49 -2.02
C ALA A 179 -13.70 3.44 -0.84
N MET A 180 -14.99 3.70 -0.59
CA MET A 180 -15.48 4.53 0.51
C MET A 180 -15.07 6.01 0.47
N GLY A 181 -14.55 6.49 -0.66
CA GLY A 181 -14.05 7.85 -0.89
C GLY A 181 -12.65 7.81 -1.55
N GLU A 182 -12.30 8.88 -2.26
CA GLU A 182 -11.05 8.96 -3.00
C GLU A 182 -9.91 9.46 -2.13
N TYR A 183 -8.80 8.71 -2.10
CA TYR A 183 -7.58 9.10 -1.40
C TYR A 183 -6.35 8.38 -1.92
N ASP A 184 -5.20 9.03 -1.73
CA ASP A 184 -3.92 8.48 -2.11
C ASP A 184 -3.23 7.78 -0.93
N VAL A 185 -2.48 6.72 -1.25
CA VAL A 185 -1.54 6.07 -0.34
C VAL A 185 -0.15 6.11 -0.97
N VAL A 186 0.80 6.68 -0.23
CA VAL A 186 2.19 6.82 -0.64
C VAL A 186 3.09 6.25 0.45
N VAL A 187 3.94 5.30 0.07
CA VAL A 187 5.06 4.88 0.91
C VAL A 187 6.28 5.71 0.52
N GLY A 188 6.69 6.60 1.41
CA GLY A 188 7.73 7.58 1.12
C GLY A 188 8.11 8.40 2.36
N LYS A 189 8.99 9.38 2.17
CA LYS A 189 9.55 10.14 3.27
C LYS A 189 8.55 11.12 3.89
N VAL A 190 8.42 11.11 5.21
CA VAL A 190 7.50 12.01 5.93
C VAL A 190 7.85 13.50 5.74
N ASP A 191 9.11 13.81 5.47
CA ASP A 191 9.57 15.18 5.18
C ASP A 191 9.07 15.74 3.83
N GLN A 192 8.41 14.92 3.01
CA GLN A 192 7.76 15.32 1.77
C GLN A 192 6.32 15.83 1.98
N VAL A 193 5.78 15.71 3.19
CA VAL A 193 4.37 16.03 3.47
C VAL A 193 3.98 17.44 3.05
N GLY A 194 4.84 18.45 3.28
CA GLY A 194 4.57 19.83 2.88
C GLY A 194 4.38 19.98 1.36
N ALA A 195 5.27 19.38 0.57
CA ALA A 195 5.18 19.39 -0.89
C ALA A 195 3.91 18.66 -1.38
N LEU A 196 3.61 17.50 -0.78
CA LEU A 196 2.44 16.68 -1.13
C LEU A 196 1.12 17.40 -0.80
N LEU A 197 1.05 18.16 0.29
CA LEU A 197 -0.12 18.97 0.62
C LEU A 197 -0.33 20.09 -0.40
N LYS A 198 0.75 20.82 -0.71
CA LYS A 198 0.69 21.94 -1.66
C LYS A 198 0.26 21.50 -3.06
N GLU A 199 0.80 20.39 -3.52
CA GLU A 199 0.44 19.76 -4.79
C GLU A 199 -1.05 19.38 -4.88
N ARG A 200 -1.62 18.92 -3.75
CA ARG A 200 -3.05 18.56 -3.66
C ARG A 200 -3.97 19.74 -3.33
N GLY A 201 -3.45 20.95 -3.22
CA GLY A 201 -4.23 22.14 -2.85
C GLY A 201 -4.79 22.08 -1.43
N LEU A 202 -4.23 21.24 -0.54
CA LEU A 202 -4.62 21.16 0.86
C LEU A 202 -4.10 22.38 1.62
N GLN A 203 -4.95 23.01 2.43
CA GLN A 203 -4.71 24.33 3.02
C GLN A 203 -4.78 24.30 4.54
N ASN A 204 -4.25 25.35 5.20
CA ASN A 204 -4.33 25.57 6.64
C ASN A 204 -4.07 24.31 7.47
N PRO A 205 -2.90 23.66 7.35
CA PRO A 205 -2.63 22.45 8.09
C PRO A 205 -2.47 22.69 9.59
N ILE A 206 -3.05 21.79 10.40
CA ILE A 206 -2.76 21.63 11.83
C ILE A 206 -2.21 20.23 12.06
N VAL A 207 -1.19 20.09 12.88
CA VAL A 207 -0.61 18.79 13.22
C VAL A 207 -1.17 18.32 14.57
N VAL A 208 -1.68 17.09 14.60
CA VAL A 208 -2.12 16.38 15.81
C VAL A 208 -1.20 15.19 16.03
N THR A 209 -0.67 15.06 17.23
CA THR A 209 0.23 13.96 17.60
C THR A 209 0.10 13.62 19.08
N ASP A 210 0.83 12.63 19.57
CA ASP A 210 0.97 12.32 21.00
C ASP A 210 2.36 12.66 21.53
N GLU A 211 2.49 12.62 22.88
CA GLU A 211 3.71 13.00 23.58
C GLU A 211 4.94 12.16 23.19
N ASN A 212 4.75 10.88 22.85
CA ASN A 212 5.84 9.99 22.48
C ASN A 212 6.33 10.30 21.06
N VAL A 213 5.41 10.40 20.11
CA VAL A 213 5.71 10.65 18.68
C VAL A 213 6.23 12.07 18.48
N ALA A 214 5.70 13.05 19.22
CA ALA A 214 6.12 14.46 19.13
C ALA A 214 7.63 14.64 19.29
N ARG A 215 8.24 13.92 20.24
CA ARG A 215 9.67 14.01 20.58
C ARG A 215 10.60 13.68 19.41
N PHE A 216 10.15 12.79 18.52
CA PHE A 216 10.99 12.26 17.44
C PHE A 216 10.64 12.83 16.07
N HIS A 217 9.36 13.12 15.83
CA HIS A 217 8.87 13.33 14.46
C HIS A 217 8.14 14.64 14.22
N ALA A 218 7.62 15.34 15.26
CA ALA A 218 6.79 16.53 15.04
C ALA A 218 7.57 17.68 14.40
N GLU A 219 8.80 17.93 14.84
CA GLU A 219 9.63 19.02 14.30
C GLU A 219 9.90 18.81 12.80
N GLY A 220 10.27 17.60 12.37
CA GLY A 220 10.52 17.29 10.95
C GLY A 220 9.29 17.50 10.06
N VAL A 221 8.09 17.15 10.55
CA VAL A 221 6.83 17.39 9.86
C VAL A 221 6.50 18.87 9.77
N VAL A 222 6.62 19.59 10.88
CA VAL A 222 6.38 21.04 10.95
C VAL A 222 7.34 21.79 10.02
N ASP A 223 8.60 21.41 9.99
CA ASP A 223 9.61 22.03 9.12
C ASP A 223 9.35 21.75 7.64
N SER A 224 8.90 20.54 7.30
CA SER A 224 8.47 20.23 5.93
C SER A 224 7.33 21.16 5.47
N LEU A 225 6.37 21.43 6.36
CA LEU A 225 5.25 22.33 6.09
C LEU A 225 5.72 23.80 5.99
N ARG A 226 6.60 24.23 6.88
CA ARG A 226 7.18 25.60 6.86
C ARG A 226 7.95 25.90 5.57
N LYS A 227 8.71 24.92 5.05
CA LYS A 227 9.47 25.07 3.79
C LYS A 227 8.62 25.42 2.59
N VAL A 228 7.34 25.06 2.60
CA VAL A 228 6.39 25.37 1.52
C VAL A 228 5.44 26.52 1.85
N GLY A 229 5.69 27.23 2.97
CA GLY A 229 5.00 28.47 3.36
C GLY A 229 3.80 28.29 4.30
N PHE A 230 3.61 27.13 4.89
CA PHE A 230 2.61 26.93 5.95
C PHE A 230 3.18 27.31 7.33
N ALA A 231 2.32 27.65 8.27
CA ALA A 231 2.66 27.88 9.69
C ALA A 231 1.75 27.01 10.57
N PRO A 232 1.95 25.66 10.57
CA PRO A 232 1.03 24.76 11.22
C PRO A 232 1.08 24.88 12.75
N PRO A 233 -0.08 25.04 13.44
CA PRO A 233 -0.18 24.77 14.85
C PRO A 233 0.04 23.29 15.16
N LEU A 234 0.39 22.98 16.42
CA LEU A 234 0.64 21.63 16.90
C LEU A 234 -0.23 21.36 18.13
N ILE A 235 -1.03 20.30 18.07
CA ILE A 235 -1.77 19.76 19.23
C ILE A 235 -1.14 18.46 19.66
N ILE A 236 -0.71 18.38 20.93
CA ILE A 236 -0.13 17.18 21.53
C ILE A 236 -1.14 16.59 22.51
N LEU A 237 -1.54 15.34 22.27
CA LEU A 237 -2.42 14.57 23.13
C LEU A 237 -1.60 13.65 24.06
N PRO A 238 -2.14 13.20 25.19
CA PRO A 238 -1.56 12.12 25.96
C PRO A 238 -1.48 10.84 25.13
N SER A 239 -0.45 10.04 25.35
CA SER A 239 -0.23 8.78 24.61
C SER A 239 -1.01 7.61 25.22
N GLY A 240 -1.39 6.64 24.41
CA GLY A 240 -1.98 5.36 24.80
C GLY A 240 -3.49 5.25 24.61
N GLU A 241 -3.97 4.00 24.56
CA GLU A 241 -5.37 3.65 24.30
C GLU A 241 -6.35 4.21 25.34
N ALA A 242 -5.91 4.37 26.61
CA ALA A 242 -6.74 4.96 27.66
C ALA A 242 -7.22 6.39 27.34
N HIS A 243 -6.52 7.07 26.44
CA HIS A 243 -6.83 8.43 25.98
C HIS A 243 -7.62 8.47 24.67
N LYS A 244 -7.98 7.31 24.11
CA LYS A 244 -8.84 7.20 22.93
C LYS A 244 -10.32 7.38 23.32
N ASN A 245 -10.69 8.56 23.80
CA ASN A 245 -11.97 8.82 24.44
C ASN A 245 -12.58 10.17 24.00
N LEU A 246 -13.80 10.44 24.45
CA LEU A 246 -14.54 11.66 24.10
C LEU A 246 -13.82 12.94 24.59
N GLU A 247 -13.11 12.89 25.73
CA GLU A 247 -12.40 14.05 26.26
C GLU A 247 -11.31 14.52 25.29
N SER A 248 -10.53 13.58 24.75
CA SER A 248 -9.52 13.85 23.73
C SER A 248 -10.14 14.40 22.43
N ILE A 249 -11.29 13.88 22.03
CA ILE A 249 -12.03 14.43 20.88
C ILE A 249 -12.49 15.88 21.13
N GLN A 250 -13.03 16.17 22.32
CA GLN A 250 -13.40 17.53 22.68
C GLN A 250 -12.20 18.47 22.68
N ARG A 251 -11.06 18.03 23.19
CA ARG A 251 -9.80 18.78 23.15
C ARG A 251 -9.37 19.10 21.73
N LEU A 252 -9.52 18.16 20.79
CA LEU A 252 -9.24 18.41 19.37
C LEU A 252 -10.18 19.46 18.79
N TRP A 253 -11.50 19.36 19.00
CA TRP A 253 -12.46 20.36 18.49
C TRP A 253 -12.20 21.76 19.04
N HIS A 254 -11.89 21.90 20.34
CA HIS A 254 -11.52 23.20 20.93
C HIS A 254 -10.23 23.75 20.30
N GLY A 255 -9.19 22.91 20.16
CA GLY A 255 -7.96 23.31 19.51
C GLY A 255 -8.16 23.74 18.05
N PHE A 256 -9.05 23.06 17.30
CA PHE A 256 -9.39 23.47 15.93
C PHE A 256 -10.05 24.86 15.89
N LEU A 257 -10.95 25.15 16.85
CA LEU A 257 -11.57 26.46 16.99
C LEU A 257 -10.59 27.54 17.39
N GLU A 258 -9.75 27.30 18.38
CA GLU A 258 -8.74 28.25 18.88
C GLU A 258 -7.75 28.64 17.79
N HIS A 259 -7.39 27.70 16.91
CA HIS A 259 -6.49 27.94 15.79
C HIS A 259 -7.21 28.39 14.51
N GLY A 260 -8.50 28.67 14.57
CA GLY A 260 -9.28 29.25 13.47
C GLY A 260 -9.41 28.34 12.24
N LEU A 261 -9.49 27.02 12.43
CA LEU A 261 -9.70 26.10 11.32
C LEU A 261 -11.06 26.36 10.66
N ASP A 262 -11.06 26.34 9.34
CA ASP A 262 -12.24 26.47 8.49
C ASP A 262 -12.50 25.18 7.68
N ARG A 263 -13.49 25.21 6.78
CA ARG A 263 -13.87 24.05 5.95
C ARG A 263 -12.79 23.62 4.92
N LYS A 264 -11.79 24.46 4.65
CA LYS A 264 -10.68 24.15 3.74
C LYS A 264 -9.44 23.68 4.46
N SER A 265 -9.44 23.79 5.78
CA SER A 265 -8.31 23.40 6.63
C SER A 265 -8.08 21.89 6.60
N THR A 266 -6.88 21.49 6.96
CA THR A 266 -6.43 20.09 6.88
C THR A 266 -5.84 19.65 8.22
N VAL A 267 -6.37 18.59 8.79
CA VAL A 267 -5.79 17.94 9.98
C VAL A 267 -4.73 16.94 9.55
N ILE A 268 -3.54 17.01 10.10
CA ILE A 268 -2.46 16.05 9.89
C ILE A 268 -2.34 15.20 11.14
N ALA A 269 -2.74 13.95 11.07
CA ALA A 269 -2.62 12.96 12.14
C ALA A 269 -1.25 12.29 12.06
N LEU A 270 -0.33 12.66 12.94
CA LEU A 270 1.01 12.08 13.05
C LEU A 270 1.06 11.15 14.26
N GLY A 271 0.91 9.82 14.05
CA GLY A 271 0.85 8.89 15.17
C GLY A 271 0.45 7.48 14.80
N GLY A 272 0.24 6.64 15.81
CA GLY A 272 -0.33 5.30 15.67
C GLY A 272 -1.84 5.33 15.41
N GLY A 273 -2.48 4.16 15.46
CA GLY A 273 -3.93 4.01 15.24
C GLY A 273 -4.79 4.89 16.13
N VAL A 274 -4.39 5.08 17.40
CA VAL A 274 -5.11 5.94 18.36
C VAL A 274 -5.22 7.38 17.85
N ILE A 275 -4.10 7.97 17.43
CA ILE A 275 -4.06 9.34 16.89
C ILE A 275 -4.79 9.41 15.55
N GLY A 276 -4.60 8.42 14.67
CA GLY A 276 -5.30 8.36 13.38
C GLY A 276 -6.82 8.33 13.55
N ASP A 277 -7.33 7.43 14.39
CA ASP A 277 -8.76 7.25 14.62
C ASP A 277 -9.41 8.50 15.23
N MET A 278 -8.81 9.07 16.28
CA MET A 278 -9.33 10.27 16.93
C MET A 278 -9.27 11.49 16.02
N SER A 279 -8.14 11.72 15.34
CA SER A 279 -7.98 12.87 14.44
C SER A 279 -8.92 12.80 13.25
N GLY A 280 -9.05 11.61 12.66
CA GLY A 280 -9.98 11.37 11.55
C GLY A 280 -11.44 11.57 11.97
N PHE A 281 -11.84 11.09 13.16
CA PHE A 281 -13.18 11.31 13.69
C PHE A 281 -13.46 12.80 14.03
N ALA A 282 -12.49 13.47 14.66
CA ALA A 282 -12.60 14.90 14.93
C ALA A 282 -12.71 15.70 13.63
N ALA A 283 -11.93 15.37 12.60
CA ALA A 283 -12.03 15.99 11.27
C ALA A 283 -13.38 15.69 10.59
N ALA A 284 -13.91 14.48 10.70
CA ALA A 284 -15.20 14.08 10.13
C ALA A 284 -16.37 14.87 10.70
N THR A 285 -16.29 15.22 11.98
CA THR A 285 -17.40 15.83 12.72
C THR A 285 -17.28 17.36 12.85
N TYR A 286 -16.06 17.90 12.82
CA TYR A 286 -15.83 19.34 12.84
C TYR A 286 -16.34 19.99 11.56
N MET A 287 -17.19 21.01 11.69
CA MET A 287 -17.85 21.73 10.58
C MET A 287 -18.56 20.83 9.54
N ARG A 288 -18.97 19.62 9.91
CA ARG A 288 -19.54 18.55 9.07
C ARG A 288 -18.55 17.94 8.08
N GLY A 289 -17.27 17.98 8.41
CA GLY A 289 -16.17 17.38 7.65
C GLY A 289 -15.18 18.41 7.11
N ILE A 290 -13.91 18.23 7.50
CA ILE A 290 -12.75 18.96 6.95
C ILE A 290 -11.71 17.96 6.46
N ASN A 291 -10.77 18.39 5.61
CA ASN A 291 -9.74 17.49 5.11
C ASN A 291 -8.86 16.95 6.24
N TRP A 292 -8.35 15.72 6.05
CA TRP A 292 -7.32 15.20 6.91
C TRP A 292 -6.34 14.31 6.13
N VAL A 293 -5.14 14.15 6.71
CA VAL A 293 -4.01 13.38 6.20
C VAL A 293 -3.49 12.50 7.33
N CYS A 294 -3.16 11.25 7.03
CA CYS A 294 -2.61 10.30 7.97
C CYS A 294 -1.12 10.09 7.73
N LEU A 295 -0.32 10.30 8.78
CA LEU A 295 1.12 9.98 8.84
C LEU A 295 1.31 8.88 9.90
N PRO A 296 1.11 7.59 9.54
CA PRO A 296 1.16 6.51 10.50
C PRO A 296 2.59 6.29 11.00
N THR A 297 2.76 6.15 12.33
CA THR A 297 4.09 5.99 12.97
C THR A 297 4.27 4.63 13.65
N THR A 298 3.30 3.74 13.59
CA THR A 298 3.43 2.35 14.03
C THR A 298 3.26 1.41 12.84
N LEU A 299 3.92 0.24 12.87
CA LEU A 299 3.80 -0.76 11.81
C LEU A 299 2.33 -1.18 11.64
N LEU A 300 1.63 -1.45 12.75
CA LEU A 300 0.20 -1.78 12.75
C LEU A 300 -0.64 -0.71 12.06
N SER A 301 -0.36 0.57 12.33
CA SER A 301 -1.09 1.66 11.68
C SER A 301 -0.77 1.74 10.18
N MET A 302 0.49 1.55 9.78
CA MET A 302 0.89 1.57 8.36
C MET A 302 0.16 0.50 7.55
N VAL A 303 0.19 -0.74 8.04
CA VAL A 303 -0.28 -1.89 7.24
C VAL A 303 -1.76 -2.21 7.46
N ASP A 304 -2.37 -1.66 8.52
CA ASP A 304 -3.75 -1.97 8.88
C ASP A 304 -4.60 -0.75 9.21
N ALA A 305 -4.43 -0.11 10.36
CA ALA A 305 -5.41 0.82 10.93
C ALA A 305 -5.64 2.09 10.09
N SER A 306 -4.64 2.62 9.39
CA SER A 306 -4.79 3.82 8.56
C SER A 306 -5.61 3.60 7.29
N LEU A 307 -5.78 2.34 6.86
CA LEU A 307 -6.41 1.99 5.58
C LEU A 307 -7.91 1.71 5.75
N GLY A 308 -8.74 2.23 4.83
CA GLY A 308 -10.18 1.97 4.80
C GLY A 308 -11.04 2.99 5.55
N GLY A 309 -10.44 4.08 6.06
CA GLY A 309 -11.16 5.25 6.56
C GLY A 309 -12.01 5.00 7.82
N LYS A 310 -11.76 3.94 8.57
CA LYS A 310 -12.39 3.73 9.89
C LYS A 310 -11.80 4.74 10.87
N THR A 311 -12.63 5.54 11.51
CA THR A 311 -12.23 6.55 12.52
C THR A 311 -13.17 6.49 13.70
N GLY A 312 -12.71 6.84 14.91
CA GLY A 312 -13.57 6.75 16.08
C GLY A 312 -12.83 6.87 17.40
N PHE A 313 -13.55 6.58 18.47
CA PHE A 313 -13.04 6.55 19.82
C PHE A 313 -13.76 5.50 20.67
N ASP A 314 -13.22 5.24 21.86
CA ASP A 314 -13.73 4.22 22.76
C ASP A 314 -14.72 4.78 23.76
N LEU A 315 -15.64 3.92 24.19
CA LEU A 315 -16.49 4.15 25.35
C LEU A 315 -16.08 3.20 26.50
N PRO A 316 -16.48 3.50 27.75
CA PRO A 316 -16.26 2.56 28.86
C PRO A 316 -16.83 1.15 28.59
N GLU A 317 -17.89 1.07 27.79
CA GLU A 317 -18.58 -0.16 27.41
C GLU A 317 -17.86 -1.00 26.34
N GLY A 318 -16.91 -0.40 25.60
CA GLY A 318 -16.16 -1.12 24.58
C GLY A 318 -15.40 -0.23 23.62
N LYS A 319 -14.42 -0.84 22.95
CA LYS A 319 -13.57 -0.18 21.94
C LYS A 319 -14.33 0.09 20.65
N ASN A 320 -14.02 1.22 20.00
CA ASN A 320 -14.47 1.60 18.66
C ASN A 320 -15.99 1.58 18.44
N LEU A 321 -16.79 1.76 19.50
CA LEU A 321 -18.26 1.76 19.39
C LEU A 321 -18.80 3.05 18.74
N ILE A 322 -18.07 4.14 18.84
CA ILE A 322 -18.42 5.42 18.22
C ILE A 322 -17.40 5.75 17.14
N GLY A 323 -17.89 5.93 15.92
CA GLY A 323 -17.00 6.22 14.80
C GLY A 323 -17.71 6.61 13.53
N SER A 324 -16.93 6.90 12.52
CA SER A 324 -17.38 7.17 11.16
C SER A 324 -16.45 6.52 10.14
N PHE A 325 -16.97 6.31 8.93
CA PHE A 325 -16.13 6.02 7.77
C PHE A 325 -15.77 7.36 7.11
N TYR A 326 -14.57 7.83 7.37
CA TYR A 326 -14.07 9.10 6.86
C TYR A 326 -12.62 8.94 6.37
N PRO A 327 -12.41 8.57 5.10
CA PRO A 327 -11.07 8.34 4.59
C PRO A 327 -10.25 9.65 4.55
N PRO A 328 -8.93 9.57 4.77
CA PRO A 328 -8.03 10.72 4.60
C PRO A 328 -7.94 11.12 3.13
N LYS A 329 -7.40 12.32 2.85
CA LYS A 329 -7.01 12.70 1.48
C LYS A 329 -5.68 12.07 1.06
N LEU A 330 -4.83 11.76 2.02
CA LEU A 330 -3.53 11.15 1.81
C LEU A 330 -3.13 10.32 3.02
N ILE A 331 -2.59 9.14 2.78
CA ILE A 331 -1.78 8.39 3.74
C ILE A 331 -0.34 8.45 3.25
N LEU A 332 0.57 8.97 4.08
CA LEU A 332 2.00 8.98 3.79
C LEU A 332 2.72 8.13 4.84
N ALA A 333 3.07 6.91 4.47
CA ALA A 333 3.75 5.95 5.32
C ALA A 333 5.27 6.00 5.08
N ASP A 334 6.02 6.37 6.11
CA ASP A 334 7.48 6.37 6.08
C ASP A 334 8.02 5.23 6.97
N PRO A 335 8.49 4.12 6.41
CA PRO A 335 8.99 3.01 7.22
C PRO A 335 10.16 3.37 8.15
N ARG A 336 10.91 4.44 7.86
CA ARG A 336 12.04 4.89 8.68
C ARG A 336 11.60 5.41 10.06
N VAL A 337 10.35 5.92 10.19
CA VAL A 337 9.86 6.37 11.51
C VAL A 337 9.71 5.20 12.49
N LEU A 338 9.68 3.96 12.00
CA LEU A 338 9.62 2.75 12.83
C LEU A 338 10.92 2.47 13.60
N GLU A 339 12.03 3.13 13.26
CA GLU A 339 13.29 3.04 14.02
C GLU A 339 13.14 3.56 15.46
N THR A 340 12.20 4.46 15.71
CA THR A 340 11.90 5.00 17.04
C THR A 340 10.77 4.25 17.76
N LEU A 341 10.13 3.30 17.07
CA LEU A 341 9.03 2.51 17.65
C LEU A 341 9.58 1.47 18.62
N PRO A 342 9.01 1.33 19.84
CA PRO A 342 9.40 0.26 20.76
C PRO A 342 9.29 -1.12 20.11
N GLU A 343 10.28 -1.97 20.33
CA GLU A 343 10.40 -3.26 19.64
C GLU A 343 9.15 -4.14 19.80
N ARG A 344 8.54 -4.17 21.00
CA ARG A 344 7.31 -4.92 21.24
C ARG A 344 6.14 -4.44 20.37
N GLU A 345 6.04 -3.12 20.10
CA GLU A 345 5.03 -2.56 19.20
C GLU A 345 5.32 -2.92 17.74
N PHE A 346 6.60 -2.92 17.36
CA PHE A 346 7.03 -3.34 16.03
C PHE A 346 6.68 -4.81 15.79
N ILE A 347 7.06 -5.71 16.73
CA ILE A 347 6.75 -7.14 16.67
C ILE A 347 5.25 -7.39 16.62
N SER A 348 4.46 -6.67 17.46
CA SER A 348 3.00 -6.76 17.41
C SER A 348 2.45 -6.44 16.03
N GLY A 349 2.96 -5.40 15.35
CA GLY A 349 2.54 -5.05 13.98
C GLY A 349 2.87 -6.13 12.94
N LEU A 350 3.88 -6.97 13.18
CA LEU A 350 4.26 -8.05 12.25
C LEU A 350 3.19 -9.15 12.14
N ALA A 351 2.31 -9.30 13.13
CA ALA A 351 1.19 -10.22 13.02
C ALA A 351 0.29 -9.89 11.82
N GLU A 352 0.00 -8.60 11.59
CA GLU A 352 -0.79 -8.14 10.45
C GLU A 352 -0.05 -8.29 9.11
N VAL A 353 1.27 -8.17 9.13
CA VAL A 353 2.12 -8.44 7.95
C VAL A 353 2.05 -9.92 7.56
N VAL A 354 2.24 -10.83 8.52
CA VAL A 354 2.12 -12.28 8.31
C VAL A 354 0.72 -12.65 7.84
N LYS A 355 -0.32 -12.07 8.47
CA LYS A 355 -1.71 -12.24 8.04
C LYS A 355 -1.90 -11.88 6.57
N GLY A 356 -1.34 -10.75 6.11
CA GLY A 356 -1.36 -10.35 4.70
C GLY A 356 -0.73 -11.40 3.79
N GLY A 357 0.40 -11.96 4.19
CA GLY A 357 1.07 -13.05 3.48
C GLY A 357 0.18 -14.29 3.33
N ILE A 358 -0.49 -14.70 4.41
CA ILE A 358 -1.40 -15.85 4.42
C ILE A 358 -2.64 -15.58 3.56
N ILE A 359 -3.16 -14.35 3.53
CA ILE A 359 -4.38 -14.03 2.78
C ILE A 359 -4.14 -14.09 1.27
N SER A 360 -3.06 -13.47 0.75
CA SER A 360 -2.91 -13.36 -0.71
C SER A 360 -1.51 -13.05 -1.22
N ASP A 361 -0.48 -13.00 -0.37
CA ASP A 361 0.89 -12.68 -0.79
C ASP A 361 1.94 -13.67 -0.24
N PRO A 362 2.11 -14.86 -0.88
CA PRO A 362 3.10 -15.84 -0.44
C PRO A 362 4.54 -15.31 -0.36
N GLU A 363 4.95 -14.38 -1.25
CA GLU A 363 6.28 -13.79 -1.19
C GLU A 363 6.48 -12.93 0.07
N LEU A 364 5.42 -12.25 0.54
CA LEU A 364 5.46 -11.53 1.82
C LEU A 364 5.59 -12.50 2.99
N PHE A 365 4.90 -13.62 2.95
CA PHE A 365 5.04 -14.69 3.95
C PHE A 365 6.46 -15.25 3.97
N ASP A 366 7.05 -15.51 2.80
CA ASP A 366 8.43 -16.00 2.65
C ASP A 366 9.47 -14.98 3.18
N LEU A 367 9.24 -13.67 2.98
CA LEU A 367 10.08 -12.62 3.60
C LEU A 367 10.03 -12.71 5.12
N CYS A 368 8.84 -12.86 5.70
CA CYS A 368 8.65 -13.04 7.15
C CYS A 368 9.33 -14.33 7.65
N ALA A 369 9.25 -15.41 6.89
CA ALA A 369 9.86 -16.70 7.22
C ALA A 369 11.39 -16.67 7.33
N ARG A 370 12.06 -15.65 6.76
CA ARG A 370 13.51 -15.44 6.90
C ARG A 370 13.89 -14.93 8.29
N GLY A 371 12.95 -14.36 9.06
CA GLY A 371 13.14 -13.87 10.42
C GLY A 371 13.22 -12.36 10.54
N LEU A 372 13.29 -11.89 11.79
CA LEU A 372 13.13 -10.50 12.16
C LEU A 372 14.17 -9.57 11.51
N ASP A 373 15.44 -9.98 11.46
CA ASP A 373 16.51 -9.15 10.88
C ASP A 373 16.28 -8.93 9.38
N CYS A 374 15.92 -9.98 8.63
CA CYS A 374 15.60 -9.86 7.21
C CYS A 374 14.38 -8.97 6.97
N VAL A 375 13.37 -9.01 7.85
CA VAL A 375 12.22 -8.10 7.77
C VAL A 375 12.64 -6.65 8.01
N LYS A 376 13.53 -6.38 8.96
CA LYS A 376 14.07 -5.04 9.22
C LYS A 376 14.91 -4.52 8.05
N ASP A 377 15.73 -5.38 7.43
CA ASP A 377 16.55 -5.02 6.27
C ASP A 377 15.71 -4.67 5.03
N ASP A 378 14.60 -5.39 4.82
CA ASP A 378 13.69 -5.21 3.68
C ASP A 378 12.39 -4.46 4.07
N LEU A 379 12.40 -3.67 5.16
CA LEU A 379 11.21 -3.11 5.80
C LEU A 379 10.31 -2.33 4.86
N GLU A 380 10.87 -1.53 3.96
CA GLU A 380 10.09 -0.76 2.99
C GLU A 380 9.30 -1.68 2.06
N GLN A 381 9.89 -2.77 1.59
CA GLN A 381 9.20 -3.76 0.73
C GLN A 381 8.12 -4.50 1.52
N VAL A 382 8.41 -4.87 2.76
CA VAL A 382 7.44 -5.51 3.66
C VAL A 382 6.20 -4.62 3.85
N VAL A 383 6.39 -3.34 4.17
CA VAL A 383 5.29 -2.37 4.33
C VAL A 383 4.52 -2.19 3.02
N LYS A 384 5.20 -1.97 1.90
CA LYS A 384 4.56 -1.82 0.58
C LYS A 384 3.68 -3.02 0.22
N ARG A 385 4.17 -4.24 0.43
CA ARG A 385 3.44 -5.47 0.11
C ARG A 385 2.26 -5.68 1.05
N ALA A 386 2.44 -5.50 2.36
CA ALA A 386 1.36 -5.64 3.33
C ALA A 386 0.23 -4.63 3.06
N MET A 387 0.57 -3.38 2.77
CA MET A 387 -0.41 -2.36 2.36
C MET A 387 -1.13 -2.76 1.07
N ALA A 388 -0.42 -3.26 0.05
CA ALA A 388 -1.01 -3.68 -1.22
C ALA A 388 -2.06 -4.79 -1.05
N VAL A 389 -1.82 -5.76 -0.18
CA VAL A 389 -2.80 -6.82 0.15
C VAL A 389 -4.07 -6.21 0.70
N LYS A 390 -3.96 -5.36 1.72
CA LYS A 390 -5.14 -4.76 2.36
C LYS A 390 -5.88 -3.82 1.43
N ILE A 391 -5.16 -3.00 0.67
CA ILE A 391 -5.72 -2.10 -0.34
C ILE A 391 -6.54 -2.89 -1.35
N LYS A 392 -5.97 -3.97 -1.91
CA LYS A 392 -6.68 -4.81 -2.87
C LYS A 392 -7.97 -5.38 -2.30
N VAL A 393 -7.94 -5.89 -1.06
CA VAL A 393 -9.13 -6.44 -0.41
C VAL A 393 -10.20 -5.38 -0.16
N ILE A 394 -9.80 -4.15 0.21
CA ILE A 394 -10.73 -3.02 0.41
C ILE A 394 -11.34 -2.57 -0.92
N GLU A 395 -10.56 -2.47 -1.99
CA GLU A 395 -11.05 -2.08 -3.32
C GLU A 395 -12.01 -3.12 -3.91
N ASP A 396 -11.72 -4.42 -3.70
CA ASP A 396 -12.57 -5.52 -4.20
C ASP A 396 -13.89 -5.64 -3.40
N ASP A 397 -13.90 -5.28 -2.10
CA ASP A 397 -15.10 -5.38 -1.24
C ASP A 397 -15.16 -4.23 -0.20
N PRO A 398 -15.54 -3.01 -0.61
CA PRO A 398 -15.54 -1.83 0.26
C PRO A 398 -16.42 -1.95 1.51
N TYR A 399 -17.52 -2.68 1.42
CA TYR A 399 -18.58 -2.74 2.45
C TYR A 399 -18.61 -4.04 3.26
N GLU A 400 -17.55 -4.87 3.17
CA GLU A 400 -17.43 -6.11 3.95
C GLU A 400 -18.63 -7.09 3.75
N LYS A 401 -19.07 -7.22 2.50
CA LYS A 401 -20.17 -8.12 2.13
C LYS A 401 -19.69 -9.48 1.61
N GLY A 402 -18.41 -9.67 1.38
CA GLY A 402 -17.80 -10.85 0.77
C GLY A 402 -16.39 -11.12 1.29
N PHE A 403 -15.42 -11.11 0.38
CA PHE A 403 -14.03 -11.54 0.65
C PHE A 403 -13.28 -10.65 1.66
N ARG A 404 -13.70 -9.40 1.90
CA ARG A 404 -13.07 -8.56 2.93
C ARG A 404 -13.10 -9.19 4.32
N ALA A 405 -14.06 -10.09 4.59
CA ALA A 405 -14.08 -10.88 5.81
C ALA A 405 -12.83 -11.76 5.99
N ALA A 406 -12.04 -12.03 4.92
CA ALA A 406 -10.73 -12.69 5.03
C ALA A 406 -9.73 -11.91 5.89
N LEU A 407 -9.87 -10.58 6.01
CA LEU A 407 -9.07 -9.76 6.92
C LEU A 407 -9.28 -10.11 8.40
N ASN A 408 -10.35 -10.84 8.72
CA ASN A 408 -10.63 -11.34 10.07
C ASN A 408 -9.86 -12.64 10.41
N LEU A 409 -8.95 -13.12 9.54
CA LEU A 409 -8.05 -14.23 9.86
C LEU A 409 -7.30 -13.93 11.17
N GLY A 410 -7.38 -14.86 12.12
CA GLY A 410 -6.82 -14.70 13.47
C GLY A 410 -7.66 -13.83 14.42
N HIS A 411 -8.60 -13.03 13.92
CA HIS A 411 -9.33 -12.05 14.73
C HIS A 411 -10.49 -12.68 15.52
N THR A 412 -11.17 -13.66 14.96
CA THR A 412 -12.33 -14.27 15.64
C THR A 412 -11.89 -14.89 16.96
N PHE A 413 -10.74 -15.55 16.99
CA PHE A 413 -10.15 -16.11 18.17
C PHE A 413 -9.30 -15.08 18.95
N GLY A 414 -8.49 -14.31 18.24
CA GLY A 414 -7.56 -13.34 18.82
C GLY A 414 -8.24 -12.27 19.66
N HIS A 415 -9.35 -11.67 19.21
CA HIS A 415 -10.10 -10.71 20.02
C HIS A 415 -10.64 -11.32 21.33
N ALA A 416 -11.05 -12.60 21.29
CA ALA A 416 -11.48 -13.26 22.51
C ALA A 416 -10.31 -13.46 23.50
N VAL A 417 -9.11 -13.77 22.99
CA VAL A 417 -7.89 -13.85 23.78
C VAL A 417 -7.48 -12.47 24.32
N GLU A 418 -7.54 -11.43 23.51
CA GLU A 418 -7.26 -10.05 23.91
C GLU A 418 -8.18 -9.60 25.05
N LEU A 419 -9.47 -9.86 24.93
CA LEU A 419 -10.45 -9.55 25.97
C LEU A 419 -10.22 -10.38 27.26
N ALA A 420 -9.97 -11.69 27.14
CA ALA A 420 -9.72 -12.56 28.28
C ALA A 420 -8.43 -12.19 29.02
N SER A 421 -7.41 -11.67 28.31
CA SER A 421 -6.19 -11.13 28.90
C SER A 421 -6.36 -9.74 29.50
N LYS A 422 -7.58 -9.17 29.48
CA LYS A 422 -7.86 -7.79 29.91
C LYS A 422 -6.95 -6.76 29.21
N PHE A 423 -6.62 -7.01 27.95
CA PHE A 423 -5.74 -6.21 27.11
C PHE A 423 -4.27 -6.14 27.58
N GLU A 424 -3.81 -7.10 28.37
CA GLU A 424 -2.38 -7.25 28.72
C GLU A 424 -1.57 -7.75 27.52
N LEU A 425 -2.17 -8.62 26.70
CA LEU A 425 -1.63 -8.96 25.39
C LEU A 425 -1.91 -7.82 24.40
N ARG A 426 -0.90 -7.47 23.61
CA ARG A 426 -1.08 -6.52 22.51
C ARG A 426 -1.93 -7.15 21.41
N HIS A 427 -2.59 -6.31 20.62
CA HIS A 427 -3.44 -6.76 19.52
C HIS A 427 -2.75 -7.81 18.63
N GLY A 428 -1.57 -7.53 18.09
CA GLY A 428 -0.88 -8.48 17.21
C GLY A 428 -0.41 -9.75 17.92
N GLU A 429 -0.10 -9.69 19.22
CA GLU A 429 0.21 -10.89 20.01
C GLU A 429 -1.02 -11.81 20.10
N ALA A 430 -2.20 -11.25 20.34
CA ALA A 430 -3.45 -12.00 20.38
C ALA A 430 -3.86 -12.53 18.98
N ILE A 431 -3.67 -11.72 17.93
CA ILE A 431 -3.96 -12.15 16.56
C ILE A 431 -3.02 -13.27 16.10
N ALA A 432 -1.74 -13.25 16.51
CA ALA A 432 -0.80 -14.33 16.21
C ALA A 432 -1.25 -15.68 16.83
N ILE A 433 -1.68 -15.67 18.09
CA ILE A 433 -2.29 -16.84 18.74
C ILE A 433 -3.53 -17.29 17.97
N GLY A 434 -4.40 -16.32 17.58
CA GLY A 434 -5.61 -16.59 16.80
C GLY A 434 -5.32 -17.23 15.44
N MET A 435 -4.33 -16.76 14.70
CA MET A 435 -3.95 -17.35 13.41
C MET A 435 -3.53 -18.81 13.54
N VAL A 436 -2.77 -19.16 14.56
CA VAL A 436 -2.36 -20.56 14.80
C VAL A 436 -3.55 -21.43 15.19
N ALA A 437 -4.44 -20.94 16.07
CA ALA A 437 -5.65 -21.65 16.46
C ALA A 437 -6.59 -21.89 15.27
N GLU A 438 -6.81 -20.86 14.46
CA GLU A 438 -7.66 -20.94 13.25
C GLU A 438 -7.01 -21.82 12.16
N ALA A 439 -5.69 -21.90 12.06
CA ALA A 439 -4.98 -22.82 11.18
C ALA A 439 -5.14 -24.28 11.62
N ARG A 440 -5.07 -24.58 12.92
CA ARG A 440 -5.37 -25.93 13.46
C ARG A 440 -6.81 -26.34 13.20
N LEU A 441 -7.75 -25.42 13.42
CA LEU A 441 -9.16 -25.63 13.08
C LEU A 441 -9.33 -25.95 11.59
N ALA A 442 -8.64 -25.22 10.70
CA ALA A 442 -8.66 -25.46 9.27
C ALA A 442 -8.17 -26.88 8.90
N GLU A 443 -7.11 -27.36 9.55
CA GLU A 443 -6.60 -28.73 9.39
C GLU A 443 -7.61 -29.76 9.89
N GLY A 444 -8.22 -29.57 11.06
CA GLY A 444 -9.24 -30.43 11.64
C GLY A 444 -10.46 -30.55 10.72
N LEU A 445 -10.91 -29.46 10.14
CA LEU A 445 -12.02 -29.39 9.19
C LEU A 445 -11.63 -29.84 7.76
N LYS A 446 -10.37 -30.18 7.50
CA LYS A 446 -9.84 -30.55 6.18
C LYS A 446 -9.95 -29.42 5.13
N VAL A 447 -10.02 -28.18 5.56
CA VAL A 447 -9.91 -26.98 4.72
C VAL A 447 -8.46 -26.77 4.32
N ALA A 448 -7.54 -27.03 5.25
CA ALA A 448 -6.10 -26.93 5.04
C ALA A 448 -5.42 -28.32 5.00
N ARG A 449 -4.24 -28.36 4.39
CA ARG A 449 -3.32 -29.50 4.50
C ARG A 449 -2.76 -29.60 5.92
N LYS A 450 -2.47 -30.81 6.37
CA LYS A 450 -1.77 -31.00 7.66
C LYS A 450 -0.38 -30.35 7.64
N GLY A 451 0.00 -29.74 8.75
CA GLY A 451 1.29 -29.05 8.96
C GLY A 451 1.28 -27.58 8.54
N LEU A 452 0.15 -27.02 8.06
CA LEU A 452 0.05 -25.59 7.77
C LEU A 452 0.13 -24.77 9.07
N SER A 453 -0.52 -25.21 10.14
CA SER A 453 -0.47 -24.56 11.45
C SER A 453 0.95 -24.51 12.03
N ASP A 454 1.74 -25.58 11.84
CA ASP A 454 3.14 -25.61 12.26
C ASP A 454 3.97 -24.62 11.41
N THR A 455 3.77 -24.60 10.09
CA THR A 455 4.44 -23.63 9.18
C THR A 455 4.18 -22.18 9.62
N ILE A 456 2.92 -21.83 9.91
CA ILE A 456 2.54 -20.48 10.37
C ILE A 456 3.15 -20.20 11.75
N SER A 457 3.09 -21.16 12.66
CA SER A 457 3.64 -21.05 14.02
C SER A 457 5.16 -20.79 14.00
N GLU A 458 5.91 -21.52 13.17
CA GLU A 458 7.35 -21.34 13.03
C GLU A 458 7.72 -19.93 12.58
N VAL A 459 6.99 -19.37 11.64
CA VAL A 459 7.22 -17.99 11.16
C VAL A 459 6.92 -16.98 12.26
N LEU A 460 5.80 -17.11 12.96
CA LEU A 460 5.41 -16.21 14.04
C LEU A 460 6.43 -16.23 15.19
N VAL A 461 6.89 -17.44 15.60
CA VAL A 461 7.92 -17.61 16.64
C VAL A 461 9.25 -16.96 16.21
N LYS A 462 9.68 -17.13 14.95
CA LYS A 462 10.90 -16.48 14.43
C LYS A 462 10.84 -14.96 14.48
N LEU A 463 9.64 -14.40 14.40
CA LEU A 463 9.40 -12.97 14.51
C LEU A 463 9.23 -12.49 15.96
N GLY A 464 9.26 -13.40 16.95
CA GLY A 464 9.09 -13.07 18.37
C GLY A 464 7.63 -12.98 18.83
N LEU A 465 6.67 -13.46 18.03
CA LEU A 465 5.25 -13.46 18.37
C LEU A 465 4.84 -14.72 19.14
N PRO A 466 3.93 -14.63 20.13
CA PRO A 466 3.40 -15.78 20.83
C PRO A 466 2.47 -16.60 19.93
N VAL A 467 2.49 -17.92 20.09
CA VAL A 467 1.71 -18.88 19.29
C VAL A 467 0.84 -19.80 20.14
N ARG A 468 0.82 -19.58 21.44
CA ARG A 468 0.04 -20.37 22.40
C ARG A 468 -0.74 -19.46 23.32
N ILE A 469 -1.90 -19.92 23.73
CA ILE A 469 -2.68 -19.26 24.78
C ILE A 469 -1.86 -19.34 26.08
N PRO A 470 -1.62 -18.22 26.80
CA PRO A 470 -1.02 -18.26 28.13
C PRO A 470 -1.82 -19.17 29.07
N ASP A 471 -1.10 -19.98 29.87
CA ASP A 471 -1.73 -20.98 30.75
C ASP A 471 -2.64 -20.35 31.82
N GLU A 472 -2.39 -19.07 32.15
CA GLU A 472 -3.17 -18.29 33.13
C GLU A 472 -4.55 -17.85 32.58
N LEU A 473 -4.75 -17.89 31.27
CA LEU A 473 -6.01 -17.45 30.67
C LEU A 473 -7.05 -18.56 30.71
N PRO A 474 -8.22 -18.34 31.37
CA PRO A 474 -9.28 -19.31 31.43
C PRO A 474 -9.90 -19.59 30.07
N ARG A 475 -9.77 -20.81 29.55
CA ARG A 475 -10.35 -21.21 28.23
C ARG A 475 -11.85 -20.93 28.13
N GLN A 476 -12.57 -21.08 29.26
CA GLN A 476 -14.01 -20.79 29.29
C GLN A 476 -14.34 -19.30 29.06
N GLU A 477 -13.46 -18.38 29.49
CA GLU A 477 -13.65 -16.94 29.25
C GLU A 477 -13.44 -16.61 27.78
N ILE A 478 -12.45 -17.23 27.14
CA ILE A 478 -12.23 -17.10 25.70
C ILE A 478 -13.46 -17.56 24.92
N LEU A 479 -14.02 -18.75 25.24
CA LEU A 479 -15.24 -19.24 24.59
C LEU A 479 -16.45 -18.32 24.81
N ARG A 480 -16.58 -17.74 26.02
CA ARG A 480 -17.63 -16.75 26.28
C ARG A 480 -17.46 -15.50 25.43
N ALA A 481 -16.23 -14.97 25.35
CA ALA A 481 -15.92 -13.79 24.56
C ALA A 481 -16.22 -14.00 23.07
N MET A 482 -15.86 -15.14 22.49
CA MET A 482 -16.20 -15.51 21.12
C MET A 482 -17.71 -15.53 20.84
N ARG A 483 -18.53 -15.93 21.82
CA ARG A 483 -19.99 -15.97 21.70
C ARG A 483 -20.64 -14.59 21.81
N VAL A 484 -20.03 -13.66 22.54
CA VAL A 484 -20.58 -12.30 22.78
C VAL A 484 -20.33 -11.39 21.57
N ASP A 485 -19.19 -11.51 20.90
CA ASP A 485 -18.78 -10.65 19.79
C ASP A 485 -19.70 -10.79 18.54
N LYS A 486 -20.47 -11.88 18.43
CA LYS A 486 -21.35 -12.10 17.26
C LYS A 486 -22.80 -12.37 17.63
N LYS A 487 -23.63 -11.31 17.44
CA LYS A 487 -25.12 -11.24 17.42
C LYS A 487 -25.87 -12.40 18.08
N LYS A 488 -26.61 -12.12 19.11
CA LYS A 488 -27.41 -12.99 20.01
C LYS A 488 -28.24 -14.16 19.39
N ASN A 489 -28.21 -14.38 18.07
CA ASN A 489 -29.05 -15.38 17.38
C ASN A 489 -28.32 -16.23 16.33
N ALA A 490 -27.00 -16.13 16.14
CA ALA A 490 -26.30 -16.93 15.13
C ALA A 490 -25.96 -18.34 15.67
N LYS A 491 -26.45 -19.39 15.01
CA LYS A 491 -26.10 -20.79 15.31
C LYS A 491 -24.67 -21.16 14.91
N ALA A 492 -24.00 -20.34 14.07
CA ALA A 492 -22.65 -20.55 13.59
C ALA A 492 -21.87 -19.24 13.59
N ILE A 493 -20.56 -19.33 13.78
CA ILE A 493 -19.63 -18.21 13.65
C ILE A 493 -18.86 -18.38 12.34
N ARG A 494 -18.77 -17.30 11.56
CA ARG A 494 -17.98 -17.28 10.33
C ARG A 494 -16.53 -17.00 10.64
N PHE A 495 -15.67 -17.94 10.28
CA PHE A 495 -14.22 -17.85 10.38
C PHE A 495 -13.58 -17.59 9.01
N ALA A 496 -12.49 -16.86 9.01
CA ALA A 496 -11.57 -16.80 7.89
C ALA A 496 -10.46 -17.82 8.14
N LEU A 497 -10.52 -18.98 7.49
CA LEU A 497 -9.61 -20.09 7.71
C LEU A 497 -8.54 -20.15 6.61
N PRO A 498 -7.24 -20.29 6.94
CA PRO A 498 -6.21 -20.46 5.92
C PRO A 498 -6.34 -21.83 5.27
N ALA A 499 -6.52 -21.87 3.94
CA ALA A 499 -6.52 -23.11 3.18
C ALA A 499 -5.10 -23.48 2.71
N ASP A 500 -4.28 -22.48 2.42
CA ASP A 500 -2.83 -22.54 2.16
C ASP A 500 -2.24 -21.14 2.31
N ILE A 501 -0.92 -21.00 2.24
CA ILE A 501 -0.29 -19.69 2.18
C ILE A 501 -0.72 -18.99 0.87
N GLY A 502 -1.27 -17.79 1.00
CA GLY A 502 -1.85 -17.02 -0.11
C GLY A 502 -3.31 -17.38 -0.41
N LYS A 503 -3.95 -18.23 0.40
CA LYS A 503 -5.35 -18.64 0.19
C LYS A 503 -6.10 -18.79 1.49
N VAL A 504 -7.24 -18.08 1.61
CA VAL A 504 -8.16 -18.14 2.76
C VAL A 504 -9.56 -18.50 2.28
N GLU A 505 -10.27 -19.29 3.07
CA GLU A 505 -11.67 -19.64 2.86
C GLU A 505 -12.55 -19.17 4.03
N LEU A 506 -13.77 -18.72 3.73
CA LEU A 506 -14.75 -18.31 4.73
C LEU A 506 -15.64 -19.50 5.09
N VAL A 507 -15.59 -19.94 6.34
CA VAL A 507 -16.27 -21.16 6.82
C VAL A 507 -17.14 -20.85 8.02
N ASP A 508 -18.39 -21.32 8.00
CA ASP A 508 -19.31 -21.20 9.14
C ASP A 508 -19.10 -22.37 10.10
N VAL A 509 -18.64 -22.11 11.33
CA VAL A 509 -18.31 -23.10 12.36
C VAL A 509 -19.35 -23.07 13.47
N THR A 510 -19.88 -24.24 13.81
CA THR A 510 -20.88 -24.43 14.88
C THR A 510 -20.29 -24.96 16.18
N ASP A 511 -19.23 -25.77 16.08
CA ASP A 511 -18.51 -26.34 17.23
C ASP A 511 -17.29 -25.48 17.56
N LEU A 512 -17.42 -24.66 18.61
CA LEU A 512 -16.36 -23.75 19.04
C LEU A 512 -15.36 -24.43 20.00
N GLU A 513 -15.69 -25.58 20.56
CA GLU A 513 -14.81 -26.29 21.49
C GLU A 513 -13.60 -26.87 20.75
N SER A 514 -13.81 -27.30 19.49
CA SER A 514 -12.76 -27.78 18.60
C SER A 514 -11.69 -26.71 18.25
N VAL A 515 -11.95 -25.42 18.49
CA VAL A 515 -10.99 -24.33 18.25
C VAL A 515 -9.94 -24.26 19.37
N LEU A 516 -10.25 -24.81 20.56
CA LEU A 516 -9.37 -24.76 21.74
C LEU A 516 -8.46 -26.00 21.88
N GLU A 517 -8.69 -27.02 21.07
CA GLU A 517 -7.86 -28.23 20.99
C GLU A 517 -6.63 -28.00 20.09
#